data_e19825839d57452e98fa0460848a8d0d
#
_entry.id   e19825839d57452e98fa0460848a8d0d
#
_cell.length_a   1.000
_cell.length_b   1.000
_cell.length_c   1.000
_cell.angle_alpha   90.00
_cell.angle_beta   90.00
_cell.angle_gamma   90.00
#
_symmetry.space_group_name_H-M   'P 1'
#
loop_
_entity.id
_entity.type
_entity.pdbx_description
1 polymer ?
#
loop_
_entity_poly.entity_id
_entity_poly.type
_entity_poly.pdbx_seq_one_letter_code
_entity_poly.pdbx_strand_id
1 'polypeptide(L)'
;MGMLAVKYQIGLHVDCCLGGFVLPFAKKLNYKIPDFDFSVPGVSSMSLDTHKYGYALKGTSVVLYAFKELRQSQYFCYADWTGGECA
;
A
#
# COMPACT_ATOMS: atom_id res chain seq x y z
N MET A 1 -1.12 -6.87 -15.28
CA MET A 1 -0.22 -7.14 -14.12
C MET A 1 -0.89 -8.06 -13.10
N GLY A 2 -2.06 -7.73 -12.57
CA GLY A 2 -2.72 -8.57 -11.54
C GLY A 2 -2.93 -10.03 -11.94
N MET A 3 -3.40 -10.28 -13.16
CA MET A 3 -3.56 -11.66 -13.66
C MET A 3 -2.24 -12.44 -13.70
N LEU A 4 -1.13 -11.77 -14.00
CA LEU A 4 0.19 -12.41 -13.97
C LEU A 4 0.61 -12.72 -12.54
N ALA A 5 0.36 -11.82 -11.61
CA ALA A 5 0.65 -12.04 -10.18
C ALA A 5 -0.10 -13.28 -9.66
N VAL A 6 -1.40 -13.41 -9.99
CA VAL A 6 -2.19 -14.59 -9.64
C VAL A 6 -1.63 -15.85 -10.29
N LYS A 7 -1.36 -15.78 -11.60
CA LYS A 7 -0.85 -16.94 -12.37
C LYS A 7 0.45 -17.50 -11.79
N TYR A 8 1.38 -16.61 -11.41
CA TYR A 8 2.70 -17.03 -10.91
C TYR A 8 2.79 -17.04 -9.38
N GLN A 9 1.69 -16.79 -8.68
CA GLN A 9 1.62 -16.77 -7.21
C GLN A 9 2.69 -15.87 -6.58
N ILE A 10 2.84 -14.66 -7.13
CA ILE A 10 3.77 -13.64 -6.63
C ILE A 10 3.01 -12.42 -6.12
N GLY A 11 3.62 -11.70 -5.20
CA GLY A 11 3.06 -10.45 -4.69
C GLY A 11 3.04 -9.36 -5.77
N LEU A 12 2.04 -8.49 -5.70
CA LEU A 12 1.94 -7.28 -6.51
C LEU A 12 1.71 -6.09 -5.58
N HIS A 13 2.69 -5.21 -5.51
CA HIS A 13 2.60 -3.97 -4.75
C HIS A 13 2.20 -2.82 -5.66
N VAL A 14 1.24 -2.02 -5.22
CA VAL A 14 0.83 -0.80 -5.93
C VAL A 14 1.31 0.41 -5.13
N ASP A 15 2.21 1.17 -5.72
CA ASP A 15 2.68 2.42 -5.13
C ASP A 15 1.71 3.55 -5.43
N CYS A 16 0.87 3.87 -4.44
CA CYS A 16 -0.11 4.95 -4.49
C CYS A 16 0.30 6.13 -3.61
N CYS A 17 1.58 6.38 -3.47
CA CYS A 17 2.08 7.44 -2.59
C CYS A 17 1.43 8.81 -2.86
N LEU A 18 1.19 9.14 -4.11
CA LEU A 18 0.45 10.34 -4.53
C LEU A 18 -1.04 10.04 -4.77
N GLY A 19 -1.32 9.05 -5.61
CA GLY A 19 -2.66 8.79 -6.14
C GLY A 19 -3.65 8.25 -5.12
N GLY A 20 -3.18 7.62 -4.03
CA GLY A 20 -4.06 6.95 -3.06
C GLY A 20 -5.09 7.85 -2.40
N PHE A 21 -4.77 9.13 -2.18
CA PHE A 21 -5.68 10.13 -1.61
C PHE A 21 -6.34 11.04 -2.66
N VAL A 22 -6.16 10.78 -3.95
CA VAL A 22 -6.73 11.57 -5.05
C VAL A 22 -7.63 10.73 -5.95
N LEU A 23 -7.12 9.61 -6.43
CA LEU A 23 -7.80 8.80 -7.44
C LEU A 23 -9.15 8.23 -6.99
N PRO A 24 -9.35 7.76 -5.74
CA PRO A 24 -10.66 7.32 -5.30
C PRO A 24 -11.72 8.42 -5.35
N PHE A 25 -11.33 9.66 -5.04
CA PHE A 25 -12.24 10.81 -5.10
C PHE A 25 -12.52 11.23 -6.55
N ALA A 26 -11.50 11.21 -7.42
CA ALA A 26 -11.69 11.42 -8.84
C ALA A 26 -12.66 10.40 -9.44
N LYS A 27 -12.55 9.14 -9.02
CA LYS A 27 -13.48 8.07 -9.45
C LYS A 27 -14.91 8.35 -8.99
N LYS A 28 -15.10 8.84 -7.76
CA LYS A 28 -16.42 9.28 -7.27
C LYS A 28 -17.02 10.45 -8.06
N LEU A 29 -16.18 11.28 -8.64
CA LEU A 29 -16.58 12.39 -9.50
C LEU A 29 -16.77 11.97 -10.97
N ASN A 30 -16.86 10.67 -11.25
CA ASN A 30 -17.08 10.08 -12.58
C ASN A 30 -15.92 10.27 -13.57
N TYR A 31 -14.71 10.57 -13.10
CA TYR A 31 -13.53 10.47 -13.97
C TYR A 31 -13.22 9.00 -14.26
N LYS A 32 -12.76 8.73 -15.47
CA LYS A 32 -12.35 7.38 -15.88
C LYS A 32 -10.99 7.04 -15.29
N ILE A 33 -11.02 6.41 -14.12
CA ILE A 33 -9.82 5.94 -13.44
C ILE A 33 -9.79 4.40 -13.53
N PRO A 34 -8.75 3.80 -14.08
CA PRO A 34 -8.57 2.35 -14.05
C PRO A 34 -8.51 1.83 -12.62
N ASP A 35 -8.96 0.61 -12.41
CA ASP A 35 -8.83 -0.05 -11.11
C ASP A 35 -7.36 -0.29 -10.77
N PHE A 36 -6.96 0.04 -9.56
CA PHE A 36 -5.56 0.00 -9.11
C PHE A 36 -5.42 -0.52 -7.68
N ASP A 37 -6.51 -0.66 -6.94
CA ASP A 37 -6.54 -1.05 -5.54
C ASP A 37 -6.75 -2.56 -5.35
N PHE A 38 -7.13 -2.97 -4.15
CA PHE A 38 -7.42 -4.37 -3.83
C PHE A 38 -8.60 -4.97 -4.59
N SER A 39 -9.37 -4.17 -5.32
CA SER A 39 -10.40 -4.68 -6.24
C SER A 39 -9.77 -5.40 -7.45
N VAL A 40 -8.51 -5.11 -7.75
CA VAL A 40 -7.77 -5.81 -8.80
C VAL A 40 -7.26 -7.14 -8.26
N PRO A 41 -7.65 -8.29 -8.85
CA PRO A 41 -7.11 -9.58 -8.43
C PRO A 41 -5.58 -9.60 -8.50
N GLY A 42 -4.95 -10.10 -7.44
CA GLY A 42 -3.49 -10.21 -7.37
C GLY A 42 -2.79 -9.05 -6.67
N VAL A 43 -3.44 -7.91 -6.44
CA VAL A 43 -2.86 -6.84 -5.62
C VAL A 43 -2.78 -7.32 -4.17
N SER A 44 -1.58 -7.37 -3.62
CA SER A 44 -1.30 -7.89 -2.28
C SER A 44 -0.95 -6.80 -1.27
N SER A 45 -0.42 -5.66 -1.72
CA SER A 45 -0.10 -4.53 -0.86
C SER A 45 -0.17 -3.20 -1.61
N MET A 46 -0.33 -2.12 -0.85
CA MET A 46 -0.37 -0.75 -1.37
C MET A 46 0.34 0.18 -0.41
N SER A 47 1.03 1.18 -0.94
CA SER A 47 1.58 2.29 -0.16
C SER A 47 0.83 3.58 -0.45
N LEU A 48 0.57 4.39 0.61
CA LEU A 48 -0.08 5.69 0.52
C LEU A 48 0.66 6.67 1.43
N ASP A 49 0.90 7.87 0.94
CA ASP A 49 1.57 8.89 1.74
C ASP A 49 0.55 9.90 2.28
N THR A 50 0.29 9.81 3.58
CA THR A 50 -0.58 10.76 4.28
C THR A 50 -0.01 12.17 4.28
N HIS A 51 1.33 12.30 4.21
CA HIS A 51 2.01 13.61 4.18
C HIS A 51 2.00 14.31 2.81
N LYS A 52 1.36 13.70 1.82
CA LYS A 52 1.13 14.32 0.50
C LYS A 52 -0.31 14.82 0.42
N TYR A 53 -1.16 14.23 -0.39
CA TYR A 53 -2.55 14.64 -0.51
C TYR A 53 -3.46 14.24 0.65
N GLY A 54 -2.94 13.52 1.64
CA GLY A 54 -3.62 13.30 2.92
C GLY A 54 -3.51 14.49 3.89
N TYR A 55 -2.74 15.52 3.55
CA TYR A 55 -2.52 16.75 4.33
C TYR A 55 -1.99 16.52 5.75
N ALA A 56 -1.34 15.40 6.00
CA ALA A 56 -0.68 15.12 7.28
C ALA A 56 0.73 15.73 7.36
N LEU A 57 1.31 15.71 8.53
CA LEU A 57 2.69 16.15 8.76
C LEU A 57 3.67 15.33 7.90
N LYS A 58 4.71 16.00 7.41
CA LYS A 58 5.76 15.38 6.60
C LYS A 58 6.38 14.19 7.33
N GLY A 59 6.64 13.12 6.59
CA GLY A 59 7.27 11.91 7.11
C GLY A 59 6.29 10.82 7.54
N THR A 60 4.97 11.01 7.30
CA THR A 60 3.96 10.00 7.58
C THR A 60 3.57 9.24 6.31
N SER A 61 3.46 7.93 6.42
CA SER A 61 3.09 7.04 5.32
C SER A 61 2.37 5.82 5.85
N VAL A 62 1.62 5.16 4.97
CA VAL A 62 0.83 3.97 5.31
C VAL A 62 1.12 2.88 4.29
N VAL A 63 1.29 1.66 4.77
CA VAL A 63 1.31 0.46 3.91
C VAL A 63 0.11 -0.41 4.29
N LEU A 64 -0.68 -0.77 3.30
CA LEU A 64 -1.83 -1.64 3.45
C LEU A 64 -1.51 -3.02 2.88
N TYR A 65 -1.99 -4.06 3.53
CA TYR A 65 -1.84 -5.44 3.11
C TYR A 65 -3.19 -6.09 2.91
N ALA A 66 -3.33 -6.88 1.84
CA ALA A 66 -4.55 -7.63 1.56
C ALA A 66 -4.83 -8.70 2.62
N PHE A 67 -3.76 -9.26 3.23
CA PHE A 67 -3.86 -10.36 4.20
C PHE A 67 -3.02 -10.07 5.44
N LYS A 68 -3.50 -10.49 6.59
CA LYS A 68 -2.81 -10.35 7.88
C LYS A 68 -1.42 -11.01 7.87
N GLU A 69 -1.28 -12.14 7.22
CA GLU A 69 -0.04 -12.91 7.14
C GLU A 69 1.06 -12.11 6.42
N LEU A 70 0.71 -11.38 5.37
CA LEU A 70 1.65 -10.49 4.67
C LEU A 70 2.13 -9.37 5.59
N ARG A 71 1.22 -8.78 6.36
CA ARG A 71 1.57 -7.73 7.33
C ARG A 71 2.51 -8.25 8.40
N GLN A 72 2.31 -9.47 8.88
CA GLN A 72 3.18 -10.08 9.87
C GLN A 72 4.61 -10.26 9.39
N SER A 73 4.81 -10.47 8.09
CA SER A 73 6.14 -10.62 7.48
C SER A 73 6.97 -9.33 7.49
N GLN A 74 6.37 -8.17 7.72
CA GLN A 74 7.11 -6.91 7.80
C GLN A 74 7.81 -6.72 9.14
N TYR A 75 7.41 -7.45 10.19
CA TYR A 75 8.02 -7.29 11.50
C TYR A 75 9.49 -7.71 11.48
N PHE A 76 10.32 -6.81 11.96
CA PHE A 76 11.73 -7.01 12.14
C PHE A 76 12.07 -6.73 13.61
N CYS A 77 12.79 -7.63 14.24
CA CYS A 77 13.25 -7.44 15.62
C CYS A 77 14.74 -7.73 15.69
N TYR A 78 15.48 -6.77 16.22
CA TYR A 78 16.92 -6.90 16.47
C TYR A 78 17.22 -6.26 17.83
N ALA A 79 17.51 -7.12 18.83
CA ALA A 79 17.62 -6.70 20.22
C ALA A 79 18.72 -5.67 20.49
N ASP A 80 19.81 -5.71 19.71
CA ASP A 80 20.97 -4.81 19.84
C ASP A 80 20.84 -3.54 19.01
N TRP A 81 19.64 -3.27 18.45
CA TRP A 81 19.41 -2.07 17.66
C TRP A 81 19.46 -0.82 18.51
N THR A 82 20.39 0.10 18.19
CA THR A 82 20.60 1.34 18.95
C THR A 82 19.51 2.39 18.75
N GLY A 83 18.65 2.25 17.75
CA GLY A 83 17.55 3.17 17.44
C GLY A 83 16.24 2.90 18.18
N GLY A 84 16.20 1.89 19.04
CA GLY A 84 15.01 1.49 19.81
C GLY A 84 14.48 0.10 19.47
N GLU A 85 13.45 -0.33 20.19
CA GLU A 85 12.81 -1.63 19.97
C GLU A 85 11.95 -1.61 18.71
N CYS A 86 11.97 -2.73 17.97
CA CYS A 86 11.06 -2.96 16.86
C CYS A 86 9.72 -3.48 17.39
N ALA A 87 8.69 -2.75 17.12
CA ALA A 87 7.34 -3.15 17.46
C ALA A 87 6.72 -3.99 16.34
#